data_7c05dafe82cfc7e54c25ac4ef266593d
#
_entry.id   7c05dafe82cfc7e54c25ac4ef266593d
#
_cell.length_a   1.000
_cell.length_b   1.000
_cell.length_c   1.000
_cell.angle_alpha   90.00
_cell.angle_beta   90.00
_cell.angle_gamma   90.00
#
_symmetry.space_group_name_H-M   'P 1'
#
loop_
_entity.id
_entity.type
_entity.pdbx_description
1 polymer ?
#
loop_
_entity_poly.entity_id
_entity_poly.type
_entity_poly.pdbx_seq_one_letter_code
_entity_poly.pdbx_strand_id
1 'polypeptide(L)'
;MPTSPDFKPTPVLTKRIPEDRAQRKTVWFDQYVATGGYKTLEKVLSMQPGEITDQVKAAILRGRGGAGFPAGLKWSFLTPPDGGPRYLAINCDEAEPGTFKDRLLVDFDPHAVLEGIAIAAYACQMQTAYFFIRGEYHHQAKVFQKALEEAYANGVFGKQGLMRGASKFAVDVVLHRSAGAYICGEETALLEAIEGKRGWPRVKPPFPAIKGLFGRPTIINNVETLAAVVPIMEHGVEWWKKMGVESTLPGGMPSYGTKLMGVSGHVNKPNTYELELGIPLRMLVEKHCGGMRNGKKFKGAIAGGVSMGVLGTDQYDAPMDFDIGRKYDVLGLGTACPTIFDEDTDMVAVARNICRFFKAESCGQCTPCREGSGWLLKLITRIERGAGTTQDLDMLLEIAGSMGLTPGTTICGLADGNNWAVRTIVNKFRPEFERRVTPRFVPVYVSAAGR
;
A
#
# COMPACT_ATOMS: atom_id res chain seq x y z
N MET A 1 -13.16 -7.50 -24.21
CA MET A 1 -11.93 -8.00 -23.61
C MET A 1 -10.91 -6.89 -23.68
N PRO A 2 -10.46 -6.32 -22.61
CA PRO A 2 -9.33 -5.42 -22.61
C PRO A 2 -8.10 -6.26 -22.31
N THR A 3 -7.33 -6.56 -23.29
CA THR A 3 -6.00 -7.10 -23.05
C THR A 3 -5.14 -6.53 -24.14
N SER A 4 -4.33 -5.52 -23.80
CA SER A 4 -3.09 -5.35 -24.53
C SER A 4 -2.23 -6.56 -24.15
N PRO A 5 -2.06 -7.57 -25.00
CA PRO A 5 -1.23 -8.73 -24.69
C PRO A 5 0.23 -8.35 -24.44
N ASP A 6 0.59 -7.11 -24.66
CA ASP A 6 1.96 -6.60 -24.55
C ASP A 6 2.26 -5.85 -23.26
N PHE A 7 1.26 -5.51 -22.42
CA PHE A 7 1.43 -4.72 -21.19
C PHE A 7 2.51 -3.65 -21.33
N LYS A 8 2.33 -2.77 -22.31
CA LYS A 8 3.26 -1.65 -22.55
C LYS A 8 3.18 -0.64 -21.39
N PRO A 9 4.26 0.11 -21.13
CA PRO A 9 4.19 1.24 -20.21
C PRO A 9 3.01 2.16 -20.58
N THR A 10 2.16 2.44 -19.60
CA THR A 10 0.95 3.24 -19.82
C THR A 10 1.00 4.44 -18.87
N PRO A 11 1.73 5.52 -19.24
CA PRO A 11 1.96 6.67 -18.36
C PRO A 11 0.68 7.52 -18.24
N VAL A 12 -0.13 7.19 -17.24
CA VAL A 12 -1.33 7.94 -16.83
C VAL A 12 -0.98 8.90 -15.71
N LEU A 13 -0.49 8.38 -14.59
CA LEU A 13 -0.02 9.18 -13.45
C LEU A 13 1.40 9.70 -13.68
N THR A 14 2.21 8.95 -14.44
CA THR A 14 3.60 9.30 -14.72
C THR A 14 3.77 10.04 -16.06
N LYS A 15 2.69 10.54 -16.66
CA LYS A 15 2.75 11.23 -17.99
C LYS A 15 3.74 12.41 -18.04
N ARG A 16 4.09 12.98 -16.88
CA ARG A 16 5.09 14.07 -16.73
C ARG A 16 6.37 13.62 -16.04
N ILE A 17 6.51 12.34 -15.70
CA ILE A 17 7.66 11.80 -14.98
C ILE A 17 8.41 10.84 -15.91
N PRO A 18 9.60 11.20 -16.41
CA PRO A 18 10.41 10.31 -17.24
C PRO A 18 10.73 8.98 -16.55
N GLU A 19 10.76 7.89 -17.32
CA GLU A 19 11.17 6.58 -16.80
C GLU A 19 12.65 6.62 -16.38
N ASP A 20 13.50 7.29 -17.17
CA ASP A 20 14.89 7.53 -16.81
C ASP A 20 15.00 8.45 -15.60
N ARG A 21 15.54 7.91 -14.52
CA ARG A 21 15.70 8.61 -13.23
C ARG A 21 16.55 9.88 -13.33
N ALA A 22 17.57 9.87 -14.21
CA ALA A 22 18.47 11.01 -14.38
C ALA A 22 17.77 12.24 -15.00
N GLN A 23 16.67 12.01 -15.72
CA GLN A 23 15.90 13.06 -16.40
C GLN A 23 14.75 13.60 -15.52
N ARG A 24 14.47 12.98 -14.38
CA ARG A 24 13.35 13.37 -13.52
C ARG A 24 13.59 14.73 -12.87
N LYS A 25 12.62 15.62 -13.02
CA LYS A 25 12.58 16.93 -12.37
C LYS A 25 11.20 17.15 -11.80
N THR A 26 11.12 17.86 -10.69
CA THR A 26 9.83 18.24 -10.09
C THR A 26 9.08 19.17 -11.04
N VAL A 27 7.84 18.83 -11.33
CA VAL A 27 6.91 19.64 -12.13
C VAL A 27 6.24 20.65 -11.19
N TRP A 28 6.63 21.90 -11.32
CA TRP A 28 6.07 23.00 -10.53
C TRP A 28 4.81 23.57 -11.18
N PHE A 29 4.14 24.51 -10.50
CA PHE A 29 2.82 25.01 -10.85
C PHE A 29 2.67 25.41 -12.33
N ASP A 30 3.55 26.29 -12.83
CA ASP A 30 3.45 26.78 -14.22
C ASP A 30 3.60 25.65 -15.26
N GLN A 31 4.51 24.72 -15.01
CA GLN A 31 4.70 23.54 -15.87
C GLN A 31 3.50 22.60 -15.82
N TYR A 32 2.92 22.42 -14.62
CA TYR A 32 1.73 21.60 -14.43
C TYR A 32 0.54 22.18 -15.22
N VAL A 33 0.28 23.48 -15.07
CA VAL A 33 -0.79 24.18 -15.78
C VAL A 33 -0.57 24.16 -17.30
N ALA A 34 0.68 24.39 -17.77
CA ALA A 34 1.02 24.36 -19.19
C ALA A 34 0.74 22.99 -19.84
N THR A 35 0.75 21.91 -19.06
CA THR A 35 0.42 20.54 -19.53
C THR A 35 -1.05 20.15 -19.26
N GLY A 36 -1.92 21.12 -19.00
CA GLY A 36 -3.36 20.89 -18.80
C GLY A 36 -3.77 20.63 -17.34
N GLY A 37 -2.85 20.77 -16.40
CA GLY A 37 -3.14 20.62 -14.98
C GLY A 37 -4.20 21.58 -14.48
N TYR A 38 -4.97 21.17 -13.48
CA TYR A 38 -6.12 21.85 -12.87
C TYR A 38 -7.35 22.06 -13.77
N LYS A 39 -7.27 21.76 -15.09
CA LYS A 39 -8.47 21.80 -15.97
C LYS A 39 -9.50 20.77 -15.55
N THR A 40 -9.06 19.62 -15.06
CA THR A 40 -9.99 18.60 -14.56
C THR A 40 -10.70 19.07 -13.31
N LEU A 41 -9.99 19.75 -12.40
CA LEU A 41 -10.62 20.37 -11.23
C LEU A 41 -11.65 21.42 -11.64
N GLU A 42 -11.33 22.33 -12.59
CA GLU A 42 -12.30 23.31 -13.11
C GLU A 42 -13.58 22.66 -13.66
N LYS A 43 -13.42 21.59 -14.47
CA LYS A 43 -14.54 20.78 -14.97
C LYS A 43 -15.37 20.19 -13.82
N VAL A 44 -14.73 19.60 -12.84
CA VAL A 44 -15.37 18.94 -11.70
C VAL A 44 -16.15 19.92 -10.83
N LEU A 45 -15.68 21.15 -10.67
CA LEU A 45 -16.37 22.17 -9.88
C LEU A 45 -17.70 22.63 -10.49
N SER A 46 -18.00 22.31 -11.74
CA SER A 46 -19.31 22.51 -12.37
C SER A 46 -20.29 21.35 -12.13
N MET A 47 -19.82 20.24 -11.55
CA MET A 47 -20.61 19.04 -11.26
C MET A 47 -21.14 19.06 -9.84
N GLN A 48 -22.19 18.27 -9.58
CA GLN A 48 -22.62 18.02 -8.20
C GLN A 48 -21.65 17.05 -7.49
N PRO A 49 -21.34 17.25 -6.21
CA PRO A 49 -20.43 16.36 -5.45
C PRO A 49 -20.78 14.88 -5.54
N GLY A 50 -22.08 14.53 -5.54
CA GLY A 50 -22.55 13.15 -5.65
C GLY A 50 -22.20 12.51 -6.99
N GLU A 51 -22.27 13.25 -8.10
CA GLU A 51 -21.93 12.75 -9.43
C GLU A 51 -20.46 12.33 -9.54
N ILE A 52 -19.57 13.07 -8.85
CA ILE A 52 -18.13 12.73 -8.79
C ILE A 52 -17.93 11.41 -8.04
N THR A 53 -18.58 11.28 -6.88
CA THR A 53 -18.54 10.04 -6.08
C THR A 53 -19.07 8.86 -6.88
N ASP A 54 -20.16 9.03 -7.62
CA ASP A 54 -20.74 7.97 -8.46
C ASP A 54 -19.81 7.57 -9.61
N GLN A 55 -19.12 8.53 -10.25
CA GLN A 55 -18.14 8.21 -11.28
C GLN A 55 -16.92 7.43 -10.72
N VAL A 56 -16.37 7.85 -9.57
CA VAL A 56 -15.28 7.13 -8.92
C VAL A 56 -15.70 5.73 -8.47
N LYS A 57 -16.96 5.58 -8.02
CA LYS A 57 -17.56 4.29 -7.68
C LYS A 57 -17.74 3.41 -8.92
N ALA A 58 -18.30 3.96 -10.00
CA ALA A 58 -18.48 3.26 -11.27
C ALA A 58 -17.17 2.84 -11.92
N ALA A 59 -16.09 3.62 -11.74
CA ALA A 59 -14.74 3.28 -12.20
C ALA A 59 -14.10 2.10 -11.45
N ILE A 60 -14.70 1.67 -10.33
CA ILE A 60 -14.16 0.63 -9.44
C ILE A 60 -12.69 0.92 -9.10
N LEU A 61 -12.38 2.19 -8.78
CA LEU A 61 -11.03 2.54 -8.36
C LEU A 61 -10.68 1.83 -7.06
N ARG A 62 -9.95 0.72 -7.16
CA ARG A 62 -9.42 -0.01 -5.99
C ARG A 62 -8.37 0.86 -5.29
N GLY A 63 -8.46 0.98 -3.96
CA GLY A 63 -7.50 1.75 -3.15
C GLY A 63 -6.05 1.31 -3.38
N ARG A 64 -5.16 2.26 -3.66
CA ARG A 64 -3.75 2.00 -4.01
C ARG A 64 -2.82 1.89 -2.79
N GLY A 65 -3.37 2.05 -1.58
CA GLY A 65 -2.59 1.99 -0.33
C GLY A 65 -2.22 0.59 0.16
N GLY A 66 -2.82 -0.47 -0.43
CA GLY A 66 -2.50 -1.87 -0.07
C GLY A 66 -3.73 -2.77 0.05
N ALA A 67 -4.77 -2.37 0.75
CA ALA A 67 -5.97 -3.19 0.99
C ALA A 67 -6.88 -3.37 -0.25
N GLY A 68 -6.76 -2.52 -1.28
CA GLY A 68 -7.54 -2.64 -2.50
C GLY A 68 -9.05 -2.39 -2.34
N PHE A 69 -9.51 -1.80 -1.23
CA PHE A 69 -10.92 -1.49 -1.04
C PHE A 69 -11.37 -0.35 -1.99
N PRO A 70 -12.52 -0.46 -2.69
CA PRO A 70 -12.95 0.53 -3.68
C PRO A 70 -13.15 1.93 -3.07
N ALA A 71 -12.44 2.93 -3.61
CA ALA A 71 -12.42 4.29 -3.06
C ALA A 71 -13.80 4.96 -3.11
N GLY A 72 -14.50 4.89 -4.25
CA GLY A 72 -15.83 5.48 -4.40
C GLY A 72 -16.87 4.83 -3.49
N LEU A 73 -16.78 3.51 -3.25
CA LEU A 73 -17.62 2.84 -2.27
C LEU A 73 -17.29 3.33 -0.84
N LYS A 74 -16.01 3.53 -0.50
CA LYS A 74 -15.61 4.12 0.78
C LYS A 74 -16.20 5.52 0.97
N TRP A 75 -16.20 6.35 -0.07
CA TRP A 75 -16.78 7.69 -0.04
C TRP A 75 -18.28 7.67 0.19
N SER A 76 -19.00 6.68 -0.36
CA SER A 76 -20.46 6.55 -0.19
C SER A 76 -20.89 6.13 1.23
N PHE A 77 -19.96 5.76 2.11
CA PHE A 77 -20.25 5.47 3.52
C PHE A 77 -20.28 6.70 4.42
N LEU A 78 -19.93 7.86 3.89
CA LEU A 78 -20.03 9.10 4.65
C LEU A 78 -21.47 9.38 5.07
N THR A 79 -21.64 9.73 6.35
CA THR A 79 -22.92 10.22 6.84
C THR A 79 -23.32 11.50 6.12
N PRO A 80 -24.62 11.79 5.93
CA PRO A 80 -25.05 13.08 5.38
C PRO A 80 -24.42 14.26 6.13
N PRO A 81 -24.17 15.40 5.44
CA PRO A 81 -23.68 16.61 6.10
C PRO A 81 -24.65 17.09 7.20
N ASP A 82 -24.12 17.35 8.38
CA ASP A 82 -24.84 17.86 9.55
C ASP A 82 -24.47 19.31 9.90
N GLY A 83 -23.78 20.00 9.00
CA GLY A 83 -23.24 21.35 9.20
C GLY A 83 -21.92 21.41 9.98
N GLY A 84 -21.49 20.29 10.57
CA GLY A 84 -20.22 20.21 11.27
C GLY A 84 -19.04 19.90 10.35
N PRO A 85 -17.80 20.01 10.86
CA PRO A 85 -16.58 19.77 10.07
C PRO A 85 -16.47 18.31 9.61
N ARG A 86 -15.88 18.12 8.44
CA ARG A 86 -15.54 16.84 7.83
C ARG A 86 -14.09 16.88 7.36
N TYR A 87 -13.40 15.75 7.44
CA TYR A 87 -11.96 15.71 7.21
C TYR A 87 -11.57 14.71 6.13
N LEU A 88 -10.62 15.11 5.29
CA LEU A 88 -9.90 14.23 4.40
C LEU A 88 -8.50 13.98 4.97
N ALA A 89 -8.12 12.74 5.21
CA ALA A 89 -6.76 12.40 5.58
C ALA A 89 -6.06 11.71 4.41
N ILE A 90 -4.99 12.32 3.93
CA ILE A 90 -4.18 11.76 2.85
C ILE A 90 -3.04 10.97 3.47
N ASN A 91 -3.08 9.66 3.27
CA ASN A 91 -2.04 8.77 3.79
C ASN A 91 -0.85 8.73 2.84
N CYS A 92 0.20 9.43 3.23
CA CYS A 92 1.55 9.40 2.65
C CYS A 92 2.58 8.83 3.65
N ASP A 93 2.12 8.00 4.60
CA ASP A 93 3.01 7.22 5.48
C ASP A 93 3.44 5.93 4.78
N GLU A 94 4.30 6.10 3.77
CA GLU A 94 4.80 5.01 2.94
C GLU A 94 5.94 4.28 3.65
N ALA A 95 5.59 3.47 4.66
CA ALA A 95 6.54 2.78 5.52
C ALA A 95 6.59 1.26 5.32
N GLU A 96 5.75 0.69 4.44
CA GLU A 96 5.78 -0.74 4.09
C GLU A 96 7.11 -1.09 3.41
N PRO A 97 7.93 -2.02 3.97
CA PRO A 97 9.22 -2.37 3.38
C PRO A 97 9.08 -2.89 1.94
N GLY A 98 9.92 -2.35 1.07
CA GLY A 98 9.86 -2.58 -0.37
C GLY A 98 9.04 -1.56 -1.15
N THR A 99 8.25 -0.71 -0.47
CA THR A 99 7.36 0.26 -1.12
C THR A 99 8.01 1.65 -1.26
N PHE A 100 7.94 2.23 -2.47
CA PHE A 100 8.52 3.54 -2.79
C PHE A 100 7.82 4.24 -3.97
N LYS A 101 6.51 4.03 -4.12
CA LYS A 101 5.68 4.54 -5.24
C LYS A 101 5.07 5.91 -4.98
N ASP A 102 4.62 6.19 -3.75
CA ASP A 102 3.95 7.45 -3.41
C ASP A 102 4.92 8.61 -3.43
N ARG A 103 6.15 8.40 -2.92
CA ARG A 103 7.20 9.43 -2.98
C ARG A 103 7.55 9.82 -4.41
N LEU A 104 7.36 8.93 -5.43
CA LEU A 104 7.59 9.28 -6.82
C LEU A 104 6.65 10.41 -7.25
N LEU A 105 5.38 10.32 -6.92
CA LEU A 105 4.39 11.35 -7.24
C LEU A 105 4.67 12.64 -6.47
N VAL A 106 4.99 12.53 -5.18
CA VAL A 106 5.27 13.70 -4.33
C VAL A 106 6.55 14.41 -4.77
N ASP A 107 7.59 13.69 -5.17
CA ASP A 107 8.85 14.27 -5.62
C ASP A 107 8.72 14.96 -7.00
N PHE A 108 7.97 14.37 -7.93
CA PHE A 108 8.06 14.77 -9.33
C PHE A 108 6.77 15.36 -9.92
N ASP A 109 5.59 15.06 -9.36
CA ASP A 109 4.31 15.63 -9.81
C ASP A 109 3.37 15.95 -8.62
N PRO A 110 3.82 16.79 -7.66
CA PRO A 110 3.04 17.10 -6.46
C PRO A 110 1.73 17.81 -6.76
N HIS A 111 1.64 18.58 -7.84
CA HIS A 111 0.40 19.25 -8.24
C HIS A 111 -0.68 18.29 -8.74
N ALA A 112 -0.33 17.14 -9.34
CA ALA A 112 -1.30 16.09 -9.65
C ALA A 112 -1.92 15.50 -8.37
N VAL A 113 -1.11 15.36 -7.31
CA VAL A 113 -1.61 14.94 -5.99
C VAL A 113 -2.53 16.00 -5.39
N LEU A 114 -2.15 17.28 -5.45
CA LEU A 114 -2.96 18.41 -4.95
C LEU A 114 -4.29 18.56 -5.71
N GLU A 115 -4.30 18.35 -7.03
CA GLU A 115 -5.54 18.36 -7.83
C GLU A 115 -6.47 17.21 -7.39
N GLY A 116 -5.92 16.00 -7.20
CA GLY A 116 -6.68 14.84 -6.67
C GLY A 116 -7.24 15.08 -5.27
N ILE A 117 -6.50 15.75 -4.39
CA ILE A 117 -6.96 16.17 -3.07
C ILE A 117 -8.13 17.15 -3.18
N ALA A 118 -8.03 18.17 -4.05
CA ALA A 118 -9.09 19.17 -4.24
C ALA A 118 -10.38 18.52 -4.76
N ILE A 119 -10.28 17.63 -5.74
CA ILE A 119 -11.43 16.89 -6.30
C ILE A 119 -12.10 16.02 -5.22
N ALA A 120 -11.31 15.24 -4.47
CA ALA A 120 -11.85 14.37 -3.42
C ALA A 120 -12.47 15.17 -2.27
N ALA A 121 -11.82 16.27 -1.85
CA ALA A 121 -12.36 17.16 -0.82
C ALA A 121 -13.70 17.78 -1.23
N TYR A 122 -13.82 18.23 -2.49
CA TYR A 122 -15.07 18.75 -3.04
C TYR A 122 -16.15 17.66 -3.12
N ALA A 123 -15.82 16.49 -3.68
CA ALA A 123 -16.76 15.38 -3.83
C ALA A 123 -17.31 14.89 -2.49
N CYS A 124 -16.48 14.82 -1.46
CA CYS A 124 -16.84 14.35 -0.12
C CYS A 124 -17.28 15.48 0.83
N GLN A 125 -17.33 16.73 0.35
CA GLN A 125 -17.71 17.92 1.13
C GLN A 125 -16.83 18.07 2.40
N MET A 126 -15.48 18.04 2.22
CA MET A 126 -14.48 18.08 3.29
C MET A 126 -13.72 19.40 3.25
N GLN A 127 -13.87 20.21 4.28
CA GLN A 127 -13.28 21.56 4.36
C GLN A 127 -11.81 21.56 4.76
N THR A 128 -11.34 20.48 5.40
CA THR A 128 -9.95 20.37 5.82
C THR A 128 -9.37 19.04 5.38
N ALA A 129 -8.19 19.10 4.74
CA ALA A 129 -7.43 17.94 4.29
C ALA A 129 -6.08 17.90 5.03
N TYR A 130 -5.80 16.81 5.72
CA TYR A 130 -4.51 16.56 6.37
C TYR A 130 -3.66 15.68 5.48
N PHE A 131 -2.57 16.23 4.93
CA PHE A 131 -1.57 15.45 4.22
C PHE A 131 -0.58 14.89 5.24
N PHE A 132 -0.79 13.63 5.63
CA PHE A 132 0.02 12.94 6.62
C PHE A 132 1.19 12.25 5.93
N ILE A 133 2.39 12.81 6.08
CA ILE A 133 3.60 12.33 5.42
C ILE A 133 4.53 11.62 6.41
N ARG A 134 5.14 10.54 5.97
CA ARG A 134 6.14 9.76 6.71
C ARG A 134 7.24 10.65 7.29
N GLY A 135 7.62 10.41 8.55
CA GLY A 135 8.61 11.23 9.26
C GLY A 135 9.96 11.32 8.58
N GLU A 136 10.40 10.21 7.94
CA GLU A 136 11.68 10.11 7.23
C GLU A 136 11.67 10.81 5.85
N TYR A 137 10.52 11.21 5.34
CA TYR A 137 10.38 11.88 4.05
C TYR A 137 10.64 13.39 4.14
N HIS A 138 11.80 13.78 4.67
CA HIS A 138 12.19 15.20 4.84
C HIS A 138 12.25 15.99 3.53
N HIS A 139 12.78 15.37 2.47
CA HIS A 139 12.85 15.99 1.14
C HIS A 139 11.45 16.15 0.54
N GLN A 140 10.68 15.07 0.54
CA GLN A 140 9.32 15.04 0.02
C GLN A 140 8.41 16.05 0.73
N ALA A 141 8.55 16.17 2.04
CA ALA A 141 7.80 17.17 2.81
C ALA A 141 8.10 18.61 2.35
N LYS A 142 9.37 18.92 2.05
CA LYS A 142 9.77 20.25 1.52
C LYS A 142 9.22 20.47 0.11
N VAL A 143 9.28 19.45 -0.77
CA VAL A 143 8.73 19.54 -2.13
C VAL A 143 7.22 19.76 -2.07
N PHE A 144 6.51 18.97 -1.27
CA PHE A 144 5.07 19.11 -1.13
C PHE A 144 4.66 20.45 -0.52
N GLN A 145 5.38 20.91 0.52
CA GLN A 145 5.16 22.22 1.13
C GLN A 145 5.26 23.35 0.10
N LYS A 146 6.32 23.34 -0.72
CA LYS A 146 6.49 24.34 -1.79
C LYS A 146 5.37 24.29 -2.81
N ALA A 147 4.99 23.08 -3.28
CA ALA A 147 3.88 22.93 -4.22
C ALA A 147 2.54 23.40 -3.62
N LEU A 148 2.34 23.17 -2.34
CA LEU A 148 1.17 23.65 -1.61
C LEU A 148 1.14 25.19 -1.54
N GLU A 149 2.28 25.83 -1.23
CA GLU A 149 2.43 27.28 -1.24
C GLU A 149 2.13 27.87 -2.64
N GLU A 150 2.65 27.25 -3.70
CA GLU A 150 2.34 27.64 -5.09
C GLU A 150 0.82 27.51 -5.38
N ALA A 151 0.20 26.42 -4.92
CA ALA A 151 -1.24 26.19 -5.11
C ALA A 151 -2.10 27.25 -4.38
N TYR A 152 -1.73 27.65 -3.15
CA TYR A 152 -2.39 28.73 -2.44
C TYR A 152 -2.16 30.08 -3.11
N ALA A 153 -0.92 30.40 -3.51
CA ALA A 153 -0.58 31.66 -4.17
C ALA A 153 -1.36 31.85 -5.48
N ASN A 154 -1.66 30.74 -6.16
CA ASN A 154 -2.44 30.73 -7.41
C ASN A 154 -3.94 30.50 -7.19
N GLY A 155 -4.41 30.44 -5.93
CA GLY A 155 -5.82 30.38 -5.58
C GLY A 155 -6.49 29.03 -5.90
N VAL A 156 -5.71 27.93 -5.97
CA VAL A 156 -6.26 26.59 -6.06
C VAL A 156 -7.02 26.26 -4.77
N PHE A 157 -6.43 26.61 -3.64
CA PHE A 157 -7.00 26.48 -2.29
C PHE A 157 -7.17 27.84 -1.61
N GLY A 158 -7.94 27.87 -0.55
CA GLY A 158 -8.04 29.03 0.35
C GLY A 158 -9.46 29.43 0.69
N LYS A 159 -9.58 30.46 1.52
CA LYS A 159 -10.88 30.94 2.07
C LYS A 159 -11.87 31.45 1.02
N GLN A 160 -11.39 31.85 -0.15
CA GLN A 160 -12.25 32.33 -1.24
C GLN A 160 -12.94 31.18 -2.01
N GLY A 161 -12.60 29.92 -1.66
CA GLY A 161 -13.05 28.72 -2.35
C GLY A 161 -12.02 28.19 -3.32
N LEU A 162 -12.32 27.04 -3.93
CA LEU A 162 -11.44 26.39 -4.89
C LEU A 162 -11.37 27.17 -6.21
N MET A 163 -10.21 27.14 -6.86
CA MET A 163 -9.95 27.77 -8.17
C MET A 163 -10.37 29.24 -8.23
N ARG A 164 -9.81 30.06 -7.32
CA ARG A 164 -10.07 31.52 -7.25
C ARG A 164 -11.56 31.87 -7.09
N GLY A 165 -12.32 30.98 -6.44
CA GLY A 165 -13.74 31.18 -6.22
C GLY A 165 -14.65 30.65 -7.36
N ALA A 166 -14.12 29.86 -8.29
CA ALA A 166 -14.95 29.09 -9.23
C ALA A 166 -15.97 28.21 -8.50
N SER A 167 -15.60 27.72 -7.31
CA SER A 167 -16.53 27.19 -6.32
C SER A 167 -16.38 27.95 -5.01
N LYS A 168 -17.52 28.27 -4.34
CA LYS A 168 -17.48 28.82 -2.98
C LYS A 168 -17.07 27.83 -1.90
N PHE A 169 -16.93 26.56 -2.25
CA PHE A 169 -16.48 25.52 -1.34
C PHE A 169 -14.99 25.71 -1.06
N ALA A 170 -14.65 26.08 0.17
CA ALA A 170 -13.30 26.31 0.61
C ALA A 170 -12.67 25.03 1.16
N VAL A 171 -11.43 24.78 0.79
CA VAL A 171 -10.63 23.66 1.30
C VAL A 171 -9.32 24.23 1.84
N ASP A 172 -8.96 23.79 3.04
CA ASP A 172 -7.67 24.05 3.64
C ASP A 172 -6.85 22.76 3.71
N VAL A 173 -5.58 22.82 3.31
CA VAL A 173 -4.67 21.65 3.28
C VAL A 173 -3.55 21.85 4.29
N VAL A 174 -3.44 20.93 5.22
CA VAL A 174 -2.44 20.95 6.29
C VAL A 174 -1.42 19.86 6.05
N LEU A 175 -0.15 20.22 5.87
CA LEU A 175 0.95 19.27 5.87
C LEU A 175 1.24 18.82 7.29
N HIS A 176 0.99 17.56 7.61
CA HIS A 176 1.27 16.95 8.91
C HIS A 176 2.42 15.95 8.79
N ARG A 177 3.53 16.20 9.49
CA ARG A 177 4.68 15.31 9.49
C ARG A 177 4.55 14.27 10.59
N SER A 178 4.58 12.98 10.22
CA SER A 178 4.64 11.85 11.15
C SER A 178 5.96 11.83 11.93
N ALA A 179 5.94 11.15 13.07
CA ALA A 179 7.15 10.88 13.87
C ALA A 179 7.95 9.63 13.42
N GLY A 180 7.54 8.97 12.32
CA GLY A 180 8.29 7.85 11.71
C GLY A 180 7.95 6.46 12.24
N ALA A 181 6.72 6.20 12.70
CA ALA A 181 6.26 4.87 13.10
C ALA A 181 5.44 4.21 11.98
N TYR A 182 5.82 3.01 11.56
CA TYR A 182 5.11 2.21 10.54
C TYR A 182 3.60 2.07 10.83
N ILE A 183 3.26 1.84 12.11
CA ILE A 183 1.85 1.66 12.49
C ILE A 183 0.98 2.88 12.19
N CYS A 184 1.55 4.08 12.10
CA CYS A 184 0.82 5.30 11.75
C CYS A 184 0.34 5.30 10.28
N GLY A 185 0.77 4.33 9.44
CA GLY A 185 0.18 4.05 8.14
C GLY A 185 -1.17 3.32 8.20
N GLU A 186 -1.52 2.70 9.33
CA GLU A 186 -2.88 2.18 9.55
C GLU A 186 -3.86 3.34 9.72
N GLU A 187 -5.03 3.25 9.05
CA GLU A 187 -5.94 4.40 8.90
C GLU A 187 -6.37 5.05 10.23
N THR A 188 -6.59 4.26 11.29
CA THR A 188 -7.03 4.80 12.59
C THR A 188 -5.88 5.21 13.49
N ALA A 189 -4.72 4.56 13.39
CA ALA A 189 -3.50 5.00 14.04
C ALA A 189 -3.01 6.35 13.48
N LEU A 190 -3.17 6.56 12.17
CA LEU A 190 -2.93 7.85 11.51
C LEU A 190 -3.81 8.95 12.12
N LEU A 191 -5.11 8.67 12.35
CA LEU A 191 -6.02 9.63 12.97
C LEU A 191 -5.59 9.94 14.42
N GLU A 192 -5.22 8.93 15.22
CA GLU A 192 -4.71 9.13 16.57
C GLU A 192 -3.44 10.01 16.58
N ALA A 193 -2.54 9.78 15.62
CA ALA A 193 -1.31 10.57 15.48
C ALA A 193 -1.61 12.03 15.12
N ILE A 194 -2.54 12.32 14.19
CA ILE A 194 -2.97 13.69 13.87
C ILE A 194 -3.60 14.37 15.09
N GLU A 195 -4.34 13.63 15.91
CA GLU A 195 -4.94 14.13 17.15
C GLU A 195 -3.92 14.36 18.28
N GLY A 196 -2.61 14.16 18.02
CA GLY A 196 -1.54 14.32 19.01
C GLY A 196 -1.48 13.21 20.06
N LYS A 197 -2.12 12.09 19.80
CA LYS A 197 -2.15 10.92 20.67
C LYS A 197 -1.13 9.87 20.23
N ARG A 198 -0.97 8.83 21.05
CA ARG A 198 -0.20 7.65 20.65
C ARG A 198 -0.87 6.99 19.44
N GLY A 199 -0.09 6.67 18.40
CA GLY A 199 -0.57 6.05 17.17
C GLY A 199 -1.04 4.60 17.35
N TRP A 200 -2.05 4.39 18.16
CA TRP A 200 -2.68 3.10 18.37
C TRP A 200 -3.92 2.95 17.49
N PRO A 201 -4.03 1.86 16.71
CA PRO A 201 -5.24 1.57 15.97
C PRO A 201 -6.49 1.53 16.85
N ARG A 202 -7.60 2.02 16.32
CA ARG A 202 -8.93 1.98 17.00
C ARG A 202 -9.64 0.67 16.69
N VAL A 203 -10.43 0.19 17.63
CA VAL A 203 -11.38 -0.89 17.39
C VAL A 203 -12.49 -0.39 16.44
N LYS A 204 -12.85 -1.19 15.47
CA LYS A 204 -13.95 -0.92 14.53
C LYS A 204 -15.08 -1.95 14.76
N PRO A 205 -16.37 -1.57 14.70
CA PRO A 205 -16.94 -0.23 14.56
C PRO A 205 -16.73 0.69 15.77
N PRO A 206 -16.83 2.03 15.65
CA PRO A 206 -17.25 2.78 14.45
C PRO A 206 -16.13 2.93 13.43
N PHE A 207 -16.49 2.95 12.13
CA PHE A 207 -15.56 3.25 11.04
C PHE A 207 -15.32 4.75 10.89
N PRO A 208 -14.15 5.18 10.37
CA PRO A 208 -13.81 6.60 10.25
C PRO A 208 -14.81 7.44 9.44
N ALA A 209 -15.48 6.86 8.44
CA ALA A 209 -16.51 7.55 7.67
C ALA A 209 -17.69 8.04 8.54
N ILE A 210 -17.89 7.43 9.71
CA ILE A 210 -18.91 7.80 10.70
C ILE A 210 -18.27 8.61 11.83
N LYS A 211 -17.16 8.11 12.41
CA LYS A 211 -16.47 8.71 13.56
C LYS A 211 -14.94 8.57 13.41
N GLY A 212 -14.34 9.51 12.72
CA GLY A 212 -12.91 9.59 12.43
C GLY A 212 -12.17 10.65 13.24
N LEU A 213 -11.50 11.55 12.54
CA LEU A 213 -10.65 12.61 13.11
C LEU A 213 -11.48 13.57 13.97
N PHE A 214 -11.03 13.80 15.19
CA PHE A 214 -11.72 14.62 16.21
C PHE A 214 -13.19 14.20 16.44
N GLY A 215 -13.48 12.90 16.25
CA GLY A 215 -14.83 12.35 16.39
C GLY A 215 -15.78 12.67 15.26
N ARG A 216 -15.29 13.22 14.12
CA ARG A 216 -16.08 13.67 12.97
C ARG A 216 -15.90 12.74 11.76
N PRO A 217 -16.86 12.74 10.80
CA PRO A 217 -16.75 11.94 9.58
C PRO A 217 -15.46 12.24 8.83
N THR A 218 -14.70 11.18 8.50
CA THR A 218 -13.38 11.30 7.88
C THR A 218 -13.19 10.23 6.81
N ILE A 219 -12.68 10.62 5.64
CA ILE A 219 -12.18 9.69 4.64
C ILE A 219 -10.64 9.68 4.70
N ILE A 220 -10.07 8.48 4.71
CA ILE A 220 -8.63 8.29 4.57
C ILE A 220 -8.37 7.70 3.18
N ASN A 221 -7.54 8.35 2.37
CA ASN A 221 -7.10 7.83 1.07
C ASN A 221 -5.59 7.92 0.92
N ASN A 222 -5.01 6.93 0.22
CA ASN A 222 -3.61 6.94 -0.16
C ASN A 222 -3.34 7.95 -1.28
N VAL A 223 -2.11 8.46 -1.36
CA VAL A 223 -1.64 9.45 -2.37
C VAL A 223 -1.95 9.01 -3.80
N GLU A 224 -1.52 7.80 -4.18
CA GLU A 224 -1.74 7.27 -5.54
C GLU A 224 -3.23 7.10 -5.87
N THR A 225 -4.06 6.77 -4.88
CA THR A 225 -5.51 6.69 -5.05
C THR A 225 -6.09 8.04 -5.44
N LEU A 226 -5.69 9.11 -4.76
CA LEU A 226 -6.20 10.46 -5.07
C LEU A 226 -5.67 10.98 -6.40
N ALA A 227 -4.39 10.75 -6.72
CA ALA A 227 -3.84 11.08 -8.02
C ALA A 227 -4.59 10.37 -9.17
N ALA A 228 -5.05 9.11 -8.96
CA ALA A 228 -5.81 8.36 -9.95
C ALA A 228 -7.25 8.87 -10.17
N VAL A 229 -7.79 9.66 -9.25
CA VAL A 229 -9.11 10.30 -9.46
C VAL A 229 -9.05 11.31 -10.61
N VAL A 230 -7.93 12.03 -10.77
CA VAL A 230 -7.79 13.06 -11.81
C VAL A 230 -8.02 12.49 -13.22
N PRO A 231 -7.29 11.47 -13.71
CA PRO A 231 -7.49 10.92 -15.05
C PRO A 231 -8.88 10.25 -15.22
N ILE A 232 -9.48 9.70 -14.16
CA ILE A 232 -10.85 9.18 -14.22
C ILE A 232 -11.82 10.31 -14.54
N MET A 233 -11.70 11.45 -13.86
CA MET A 233 -12.56 12.62 -14.10
C MET A 233 -12.24 13.33 -15.41
N GLU A 234 -10.97 13.28 -15.85
CA GLU A 234 -10.52 13.86 -17.14
C GLU A 234 -11.11 13.10 -18.32
N HIS A 235 -10.96 11.80 -18.37
CA HIS A 235 -11.25 10.94 -19.52
C HIS A 235 -12.51 10.10 -19.40
N GLY A 236 -13.07 9.97 -18.20
CA GLY A 236 -14.30 9.23 -17.91
C GLY A 236 -14.09 7.76 -17.55
N VAL A 237 -15.17 7.18 -17.02
CA VAL A 237 -15.20 5.84 -16.45
C VAL A 237 -14.85 4.75 -17.48
N GLU A 238 -15.43 4.83 -18.68
CA GLU A 238 -15.24 3.81 -19.70
C GLU A 238 -13.80 3.80 -20.25
N TRP A 239 -13.14 4.97 -20.29
CA TRP A 239 -11.72 5.03 -20.63
C TRP A 239 -10.86 4.34 -19.57
N TRP A 240 -11.15 4.58 -18.29
CA TRP A 240 -10.42 3.93 -17.19
C TRP A 240 -10.57 2.41 -17.19
N LYS A 241 -11.80 1.92 -17.46
CA LYS A 241 -12.09 0.48 -17.49
C LYS A 241 -11.45 -0.27 -18.67
N LYS A 242 -11.00 0.44 -19.71
CA LYS A 242 -10.24 -0.19 -20.81
C LYS A 242 -8.86 -0.68 -20.38
N MET A 243 -8.35 -0.20 -19.26
CA MET A 243 -7.07 -0.59 -18.69
C MET A 243 -7.27 -1.56 -17.53
N GLY A 244 -6.32 -2.46 -17.34
CA GLY A 244 -6.39 -3.47 -16.27
C GLY A 244 -7.18 -4.72 -16.68
N VAL A 245 -7.71 -5.43 -15.71
CA VAL A 245 -8.36 -6.73 -15.94
C VAL A 245 -9.71 -6.86 -15.23
N GLU A 246 -10.65 -7.55 -15.88
CA GLU A 246 -11.69 -8.27 -15.18
C GLU A 246 -11.00 -9.36 -14.35
N SER A 247 -11.38 -9.54 -13.09
CA SER A 247 -10.72 -10.55 -12.27
C SER A 247 -10.95 -11.94 -12.88
N THR A 248 -9.84 -12.62 -13.19
CA THR A 248 -9.85 -14.02 -13.61
C THR A 248 -9.83 -14.98 -12.41
N LEU A 249 -9.77 -14.43 -11.21
CA LEU A 249 -9.66 -15.18 -9.97
C LEU A 249 -11.06 -15.44 -9.40
N PRO A 250 -11.34 -16.64 -8.86
CA PRO A 250 -12.68 -17.03 -8.39
C PRO A 250 -13.23 -16.03 -7.35
N GLY A 251 -14.40 -15.44 -7.64
CA GLY A 251 -15.05 -14.44 -6.77
C GLY A 251 -14.27 -13.14 -6.61
N GLY A 252 -13.30 -12.87 -7.48
CA GLY A 252 -12.53 -11.62 -7.49
C GLY A 252 -13.34 -10.46 -8.05
N MET A 253 -12.93 -9.24 -7.67
CA MET A 253 -13.44 -7.99 -8.22
C MET A 253 -12.57 -7.51 -9.37
N PRO A 254 -13.10 -6.75 -10.35
CA PRO A 254 -12.27 -6.11 -11.37
C PRO A 254 -11.15 -5.25 -10.77
N SER A 255 -10.01 -5.27 -11.43
CA SER A 255 -8.84 -4.45 -11.09
C SER A 255 -8.50 -3.55 -12.27
N TYR A 256 -9.25 -2.45 -12.39
CA TYR A 256 -9.12 -1.53 -13.51
C TYR A 256 -8.05 -0.46 -13.28
N GLY A 257 -7.62 0.10 -14.41
CA GLY A 257 -6.66 1.19 -14.48
C GLY A 257 -5.21 0.74 -14.37
N THR A 258 -4.32 1.72 -14.25
CA THR A 258 -2.90 1.52 -14.03
C THR A 258 -2.55 1.45 -12.55
N LYS A 259 -1.35 0.96 -12.27
CA LYS A 259 -0.76 0.89 -10.94
C LYS A 259 0.72 1.23 -11.00
N LEU A 260 1.19 2.02 -10.04
CA LEU A 260 2.61 2.22 -9.84
C LEU A 260 3.21 0.97 -9.17
N MET A 261 4.08 0.28 -9.87
CA MET A 261 4.74 -0.95 -9.41
C MET A 261 6.22 -0.66 -9.12
N GLY A 262 6.56 -0.62 -7.82
CA GLY A 262 7.93 -0.38 -7.37
C GLY A 262 8.72 -1.68 -7.28
N VAL A 263 9.53 -1.99 -8.28
CA VAL A 263 10.29 -3.24 -8.32
C VAL A 263 11.69 -3.05 -7.76
N SER A 264 12.05 -3.92 -6.81
CA SER A 264 13.37 -3.97 -6.18
C SER A 264 13.91 -5.40 -6.08
N GLY A 265 15.08 -5.56 -5.45
CA GLY A 265 15.73 -6.87 -5.30
C GLY A 265 16.63 -7.21 -6.49
N HIS A 266 16.64 -8.48 -6.89
CA HIS A 266 17.64 -9.02 -7.81
C HIS A 266 17.22 -8.93 -9.28
N VAL A 267 16.91 -7.71 -9.73
CA VAL A 267 16.61 -7.38 -11.14
C VAL A 267 17.66 -6.43 -11.72
N ASN A 268 17.78 -6.37 -13.05
CA ASN A 268 18.75 -5.50 -13.73
C ASN A 268 18.40 -4.02 -13.63
N LYS A 269 17.11 -3.67 -13.71
CA LYS A 269 16.63 -2.28 -13.71
C LYS A 269 15.56 -2.09 -12.62
N PRO A 270 15.94 -2.00 -11.33
CA PRO A 270 14.98 -1.68 -10.28
C PRO A 270 14.45 -0.25 -10.46
N ASN A 271 13.13 -0.07 -10.50
CA ASN A 271 12.47 1.21 -10.73
C ASN A 271 10.99 1.17 -10.30
N THR A 272 10.30 2.29 -10.40
CA THR A 272 8.84 2.33 -10.37
C THR A 272 8.33 2.41 -11.81
N TYR A 273 7.51 1.45 -12.19
CA TYR A 273 6.87 1.33 -13.49
C TYR A 273 5.38 1.58 -13.35
N GLU A 274 4.78 2.35 -14.25
CA GLU A 274 3.34 2.45 -14.33
C GLU A 274 2.83 1.51 -15.41
N LEU A 275 2.05 0.52 -14.98
CA LEU A 275 1.54 -0.55 -15.83
C LEU A 275 0.09 -0.85 -15.49
N GLU A 276 -0.62 -1.44 -16.44
CA GLU A 276 -1.97 -1.93 -16.20
C GLU A 276 -1.96 -3.07 -15.17
N LEU A 277 -2.97 -3.07 -14.29
CA LEU A 277 -3.18 -4.19 -13.36
C LEU A 277 -3.41 -5.50 -14.11
N GLY A 278 -3.00 -6.61 -13.49
CA GLY A 278 -3.10 -7.95 -14.09
C GLY A 278 -1.87 -8.41 -14.86
N ILE A 279 -0.84 -7.56 -15.05
CA ILE A 279 0.41 -7.99 -15.68
C ILE A 279 1.01 -9.19 -14.92
N PRO A 280 1.46 -10.26 -15.61
CA PRO A 280 2.21 -11.33 -14.96
C PRO A 280 3.54 -10.83 -14.37
N LEU A 281 3.89 -11.29 -13.16
CA LEU A 281 5.14 -10.92 -12.50
C LEU A 281 6.37 -11.21 -13.38
N ARG A 282 6.38 -12.36 -14.09
CA ARG A 282 7.44 -12.68 -15.05
C ARG A 282 7.61 -11.59 -16.10
N MET A 283 6.51 -11.13 -16.69
CA MET A 283 6.54 -10.11 -17.72
C MET A 283 7.04 -8.76 -17.15
N LEU A 284 6.62 -8.40 -15.94
CA LEU A 284 7.13 -7.21 -15.24
C LEU A 284 8.66 -7.30 -15.06
N VAL A 285 9.19 -8.45 -14.63
CA VAL A 285 10.62 -8.63 -14.42
C VAL A 285 11.38 -8.69 -15.73
N GLU A 286 10.96 -9.51 -16.69
CA GLU A 286 11.72 -9.77 -17.91
C GLU A 286 11.66 -8.61 -18.92
N LYS A 287 10.47 -8.04 -19.16
CA LYS A 287 10.32 -6.96 -20.16
C LYS A 287 10.67 -5.58 -19.60
N HIS A 288 10.20 -5.25 -18.40
CA HIS A 288 10.35 -3.90 -17.85
C HIS A 288 11.61 -3.76 -17.00
N CYS A 289 11.93 -4.75 -16.17
CA CYS A 289 13.13 -4.69 -15.31
C CYS A 289 14.40 -5.24 -16.02
N GLY A 290 14.33 -5.64 -17.28
CA GLY A 290 15.48 -6.16 -18.04
C GLY A 290 15.97 -7.52 -17.57
N GLY A 291 15.10 -8.30 -16.91
CA GLY A 291 15.38 -9.64 -16.43
C GLY A 291 16.09 -9.69 -15.06
N MET A 292 16.39 -10.91 -14.66
CA MET A 292 17.09 -11.20 -13.41
C MET A 292 18.55 -10.73 -13.46
N ARG A 293 19.04 -10.17 -12.36
CA ARG A 293 20.42 -9.67 -12.25
C ARG A 293 21.44 -10.81 -12.47
N ASN A 294 22.45 -10.51 -13.27
CA ASN A 294 23.57 -11.44 -13.60
C ASN A 294 23.09 -12.76 -14.24
N GLY A 295 21.94 -12.78 -14.91
CA GLY A 295 21.42 -14.00 -15.55
C GLY A 295 20.99 -15.12 -14.59
N LYS A 296 20.87 -14.83 -13.28
CA LYS A 296 20.41 -15.80 -12.29
C LYS A 296 18.96 -16.17 -12.45
N LYS A 297 18.56 -17.29 -11.86
CA LYS A 297 17.19 -17.77 -11.91
C LYS A 297 16.31 -17.09 -10.83
N PHE A 298 15.04 -16.90 -11.15
CA PHE A 298 14.03 -16.48 -10.20
C PHE A 298 13.82 -17.56 -9.14
N LYS A 299 13.81 -17.17 -7.88
CA LYS A 299 13.52 -18.03 -6.73
C LYS A 299 12.18 -17.74 -6.11
N GLY A 300 11.85 -16.48 -5.95
CA GLY A 300 10.61 -16.03 -5.36
C GLY A 300 10.52 -14.51 -5.32
N ALA A 301 9.39 -14.00 -4.85
CA ALA A 301 9.19 -12.57 -4.67
C ALA A 301 8.27 -12.26 -3.49
N ILE A 302 8.55 -11.21 -2.73
CA ILE A 302 7.53 -10.55 -1.93
C ILE A 302 6.52 -9.95 -2.91
N ALA A 303 5.22 -10.23 -2.74
CA ALA A 303 4.21 -9.89 -3.73
C ALA A 303 3.99 -8.37 -3.89
N GLY A 304 3.99 -7.62 -2.80
CA GLY A 304 3.74 -6.17 -2.86
C GLY A 304 3.86 -5.49 -1.50
N GLY A 305 5.03 -5.67 -0.87
CA GLY A 305 5.33 -5.31 0.50
C GLY A 305 5.36 -6.54 1.40
N VAL A 306 6.16 -6.49 2.46
CA VAL A 306 6.44 -7.66 3.33
C VAL A 306 5.19 -8.23 3.99
N SER A 307 4.15 -7.42 4.19
CA SER A 307 2.88 -7.82 4.80
C SER A 307 2.05 -8.77 3.93
N MET A 308 2.36 -8.86 2.63
CA MET A 308 1.55 -9.65 1.68
C MET A 308 1.98 -11.11 1.61
N GLY A 309 3.15 -11.46 2.12
CA GLY A 309 3.74 -12.78 1.98
C GLY A 309 4.56 -12.93 0.70
N VAL A 310 5.01 -14.16 0.42
CA VAL A 310 5.99 -14.45 -0.62
C VAL A 310 5.41 -15.43 -1.65
N LEU A 311 5.60 -15.12 -2.93
CA LEU A 311 5.39 -16.00 -4.07
C LEU A 311 6.57 -16.96 -4.20
N GLY A 312 6.29 -18.24 -4.45
CA GLY A 312 7.31 -19.27 -4.66
C GLY A 312 7.84 -19.34 -6.09
N THR A 313 8.79 -20.23 -6.32
CA THR A 313 9.49 -20.39 -7.61
C THR A 313 8.54 -20.76 -8.75
N ASP A 314 7.51 -21.57 -8.47
CA ASP A 314 6.46 -21.99 -9.40
C ASP A 314 5.39 -20.93 -9.67
N GLN A 315 5.45 -19.81 -8.95
CA GLN A 315 4.45 -18.73 -9.00
C GLN A 315 4.93 -17.48 -9.76
N TYR A 316 5.93 -17.62 -10.61
CA TYR A 316 6.52 -16.50 -11.35
C TYR A 316 5.54 -15.83 -12.33
N ASP A 317 4.52 -16.57 -12.79
CA ASP A 317 3.49 -16.05 -13.69
C ASP A 317 2.25 -15.51 -12.95
N ALA A 318 2.33 -15.32 -11.64
CA ALA A 318 1.25 -14.74 -10.84
C ALA A 318 0.89 -13.34 -11.35
N PRO A 319 -0.41 -13.02 -11.55
CA PRO A 319 -0.82 -11.71 -12.02
C PRO A 319 -0.66 -10.67 -10.90
N MET A 320 -0.23 -9.47 -11.26
CA MET A 320 -0.21 -8.32 -10.35
C MET A 320 -1.62 -7.74 -10.23
N ASP A 321 -2.49 -8.48 -9.53
CA ASP A 321 -3.91 -8.21 -9.31
C ASP A 321 -4.20 -8.17 -7.80
N PHE A 322 -5.11 -7.29 -7.36
CA PHE A 322 -5.44 -7.17 -5.93
C PHE A 322 -5.94 -8.46 -5.30
N ASP A 323 -6.63 -9.30 -6.07
CA ASP A 323 -7.19 -10.57 -5.59
C ASP A 323 -6.25 -11.78 -5.76
N ILE A 324 -4.97 -11.56 -6.06
CA ILE A 324 -3.93 -12.59 -6.22
C ILE A 324 -3.93 -13.64 -5.09
N GLY A 325 -4.27 -13.22 -3.86
CA GLY A 325 -4.35 -14.09 -2.69
C GLY A 325 -5.37 -15.24 -2.81
N ARG A 326 -6.37 -15.09 -3.66
CA ARG A 326 -7.39 -16.13 -3.89
C ARG A 326 -6.85 -17.42 -4.54
N LYS A 327 -5.67 -17.34 -5.16
CA LYS A 327 -5.08 -18.48 -5.89
C LYS A 327 -3.65 -18.80 -5.44
N TYR A 328 -2.90 -17.81 -5.03
CA TYR A 328 -1.44 -17.95 -4.90
C TYR A 328 -0.95 -18.05 -3.46
N ASP A 329 -1.85 -18.26 -2.50
CA ASP A 329 -1.53 -18.35 -1.06
C ASP A 329 -0.60 -17.21 -0.61
N VAL A 330 -1.08 -15.99 -0.79
CA VAL A 330 -0.55 -14.73 -0.27
C VAL A 330 -1.74 -13.88 0.21
N LEU A 331 -1.50 -12.85 1.03
CA LEU A 331 -2.61 -12.02 1.54
C LEU A 331 -3.30 -11.21 0.42
N GLY A 332 -2.53 -10.70 -0.52
CA GLY A 332 -3.01 -9.89 -1.64
C GLY A 332 -1.87 -9.23 -2.42
N LEU A 333 -2.21 -8.30 -3.32
CA LEU A 333 -1.23 -7.50 -4.07
C LEU A 333 -0.52 -6.46 -3.19
N GLY A 334 -1.20 -5.98 -2.16
CA GLY A 334 -0.67 -4.93 -1.31
C GLY A 334 -0.40 -3.63 -2.07
N THR A 335 0.80 -3.09 -1.87
CA THR A 335 1.24 -1.85 -2.52
C THR A 335 1.68 -2.05 -3.97
N ALA A 336 1.72 -3.29 -4.48
CA ALA A 336 2.28 -3.67 -5.78
C ALA A 336 3.77 -3.29 -5.94
N CYS A 337 4.52 -3.33 -4.85
CA CYS A 337 5.97 -3.09 -4.87
C CYS A 337 6.72 -4.39 -4.60
N PRO A 338 6.89 -5.28 -5.62
CA PRO A 338 7.52 -6.56 -5.40
C PRO A 338 9.02 -6.44 -5.17
N THR A 339 9.53 -7.29 -4.27
CA THR A 339 10.97 -7.50 -4.06
C THR A 339 11.35 -8.87 -4.59
N ILE A 340 12.23 -8.92 -5.57
CA ILE A 340 12.57 -10.12 -6.34
C ILE A 340 13.80 -10.82 -5.74
N PHE A 341 13.71 -12.13 -5.56
CA PHE A 341 14.78 -12.97 -5.04
C PHE A 341 15.33 -13.90 -6.13
N ASP A 342 16.66 -13.98 -6.20
CA ASP A 342 17.37 -14.93 -7.03
C ASP A 342 17.64 -16.26 -6.31
N GLU A 343 18.15 -17.25 -7.06
CA GLU A 343 18.40 -18.61 -6.58
C GLU A 343 19.38 -18.69 -5.39
N ASP A 344 20.25 -17.69 -5.18
CA ASP A 344 21.21 -17.67 -4.09
C ASP A 344 20.64 -17.06 -2.80
N THR A 345 19.45 -16.49 -2.85
CA THR A 345 18.85 -15.83 -1.69
C THR A 345 18.54 -16.83 -0.58
N ASP A 346 19.03 -16.56 0.61
CA ASP A 346 18.73 -17.32 1.82
C ASP A 346 17.34 -16.92 2.38
N MET A 347 16.35 -17.79 2.19
CA MET A 347 14.99 -17.49 2.60
C MET A 347 14.77 -17.53 4.12
N VAL A 348 15.62 -18.22 4.85
CA VAL A 348 15.59 -18.22 6.34
C VAL A 348 16.06 -16.86 6.87
N ALA A 349 17.12 -16.31 6.28
CA ALA A 349 17.60 -14.97 6.61
C ALA A 349 16.58 -13.88 6.24
N VAL A 350 15.89 -14.03 5.10
CA VAL A 350 14.78 -13.15 4.69
C VAL A 350 13.66 -13.18 5.75
N ALA A 351 13.20 -14.38 6.13
CA ALA A 351 12.16 -14.54 7.15
C ALA A 351 12.54 -13.89 8.48
N ARG A 352 13.79 -14.09 8.94
CA ARG A 352 14.29 -13.47 10.18
C ARG A 352 14.28 -11.94 10.08
N ASN A 353 14.71 -11.39 8.95
CA ASN A 353 14.72 -9.93 8.76
C ASN A 353 13.31 -9.34 8.80
N ILE A 354 12.35 -10.02 8.19
CA ILE A 354 10.93 -9.62 8.22
C ILE A 354 10.37 -9.73 9.65
N CYS A 355 10.61 -10.82 10.37
CA CYS A 355 10.19 -10.95 11.77
C CYS A 355 10.79 -9.85 12.66
N ARG A 356 12.05 -9.45 12.42
CA ARG A 356 12.67 -8.34 13.14
C ARG A 356 11.94 -7.02 12.91
N PHE A 357 11.55 -6.76 11.67
CA PHE A 357 10.75 -5.58 11.32
C PHE A 357 9.42 -5.56 12.06
N PHE A 358 8.61 -6.61 11.94
CA PHE A 358 7.30 -6.68 12.60
C PHE A 358 7.39 -6.59 14.12
N LYS A 359 8.45 -7.18 14.73
CA LYS A 359 8.69 -7.06 16.17
C LYS A 359 9.02 -5.63 16.57
N ALA A 360 9.81 -4.92 15.78
CA ALA A 360 10.18 -3.53 16.05
C ALA A 360 8.98 -2.56 15.88
N GLU A 361 8.12 -2.82 14.90
CA GLU A 361 7.03 -1.93 14.50
C GLU A 361 5.68 -2.27 15.16
N SER A 362 5.58 -3.36 15.91
CA SER A 362 4.38 -3.65 16.71
C SER A 362 4.14 -2.53 17.72
N CYS A 363 2.95 -1.90 17.67
CA CYS A 363 2.59 -0.83 18.61
C CYS A 363 2.41 -1.32 20.06
N GLY A 364 2.35 -2.65 20.28
CA GLY A 364 2.23 -3.29 21.57
C GLY A 364 0.82 -3.30 22.19
N GLN A 365 -0.21 -2.83 21.46
CA GLN A 365 -1.57 -2.76 21.96
C GLN A 365 -2.19 -4.15 22.18
N CYS A 366 -2.11 -5.04 21.17
CA CYS A 366 -2.70 -6.37 21.20
C CYS A 366 -1.69 -7.39 21.73
N THR A 367 -2.05 -8.17 22.76
CA THR A 367 -1.16 -9.19 23.35
C THR A 367 -0.65 -10.21 22.32
N PRO A 368 -1.49 -10.82 21.45
CA PRO A 368 -1.01 -11.80 20.48
C PRO A 368 0.06 -11.20 19.53
N CYS A 369 -0.12 -9.98 19.07
CA CYS A 369 0.85 -9.29 18.21
C CYS A 369 2.14 -8.94 18.98
N ARG A 370 2.01 -8.32 20.17
CA ARG A 370 3.14 -7.87 21.00
C ARG A 370 4.07 -9.01 21.37
N GLU A 371 3.52 -10.11 21.87
CA GLU A 371 4.29 -11.26 22.33
C GLU A 371 4.64 -12.20 21.19
N GLY A 372 3.67 -12.54 20.34
CA GLY A 372 3.86 -13.47 19.22
C GLY A 372 4.94 -13.00 18.25
N SER A 373 5.01 -11.71 17.89
CA SER A 373 6.07 -11.20 17.03
C SER A 373 7.47 -11.40 17.63
N GLY A 374 7.61 -11.27 18.95
CA GLY A 374 8.84 -11.55 19.67
C GLY A 374 9.21 -13.04 19.69
N TRP A 375 8.22 -13.91 19.84
CA TRP A 375 8.42 -15.37 19.80
C TRP A 375 8.81 -15.84 18.41
N LEU A 376 8.13 -15.36 17.37
CA LEU A 376 8.52 -15.65 15.97
C LEU A 376 9.97 -15.26 15.70
N LEU A 377 10.39 -14.06 16.11
CA LEU A 377 11.79 -13.62 15.93
C LEU A 377 12.80 -14.51 16.69
N LYS A 378 12.48 -14.96 17.90
CA LYS A 378 13.35 -15.87 18.68
C LYS A 378 13.47 -17.22 18.00
N LEU A 379 12.36 -17.82 17.58
CA LEU A 379 12.35 -19.14 16.92
C LEU A 379 13.09 -19.10 15.60
N ILE A 380 12.79 -18.15 14.72
CA ILE A 380 13.47 -18.05 13.42
C ILE A 380 14.96 -17.76 13.55
N THR A 381 15.37 -16.98 14.55
CA THR A 381 16.80 -16.73 14.83
C THR A 381 17.50 -17.99 15.31
N ARG A 382 16.84 -18.83 16.10
CA ARG A 382 17.39 -20.14 16.55
C ARG A 382 17.55 -21.09 15.36
N ILE A 383 16.57 -21.15 14.47
CA ILE A 383 16.61 -21.94 13.23
C ILE A 383 17.74 -21.47 12.32
N GLU A 384 17.83 -20.16 12.07
CA GLU A 384 18.90 -19.59 11.22
C GLU A 384 20.30 -19.95 11.71
N ARG A 385 20.51 -20.01 13.03
CA ARG A 385 21.78 -20.37 13.66
C ARG A 385 22.08 -21.89 13.69
N GLY A 386 21.18 -22.73 13.16
CA GLY A 386 21.31 -24.19 13.18
C GLY A 386 21.07 -24.81 14.55
N ALA A 387 20.52 -24.06 15.51
CA ALA A 387 20.19 -24.54 16.85
C ALA A 387 18.69 -24.86 17.02
N GLY A 388 17.92 -24.85 15.93
CA GLY A 388 16.50 -25.16 15.90
C GLY A 388 16.23 -26.67 15.87
N THR A 389 15.00 -27.04 16.25
CA THR A 389 14.46 -28.40 16.16
C THR A 389 13.27 -28.44 15.21
N THR A 390 12.86 -29.64 14.79
CA THR A 390 11.61 -29.80 13.99
C THR A 390 10.41 -29.23 14.72
N GLN A 391 10.34 -29.37 16.05
CA GLN A 391 9.27 -28.78 16.86
C GLN A 391 9.27 -27.24 16.81
N ASP A 392 10.43 -26.60 16.71
CA ASP A 392 10.51 -25.14 16.57
C ASP A 392 9.92 -24.66 15.25
N LEU A 393 10.07 -25.44 14.19
CA LEU A 393 9.47 -25.15 12.89
C LEU A 393 7.95 -25.25 12.92
N ASP A 394 7.41 -26.28 13.59
CA ASP A 394 5.97 -26.44 13.76
C ASP A 394 5.40 -25.33 14.64
N MET A 395 6.07 -25.03 15.76
CA MET A 395 5.68 -23.95 16.68
C MET A 395 5.72 -22.58 16.01
N LEU A 396 6.67 -22.34 15.07
CA LEU A 396 6.74 -21.11 14.30
C LEU A 396 5.46 -20.88 13.48
N LEU A 397 4.96 -21.94 12.81
CA LEU A 397 3.72 -21.89 12.04
C LEU A 397 2.47 -21.75 12.92
N GLU A 398 2.44 -22.44 14.07
CA GLU A 398 1.34 -22.37 15.03
C GLU A 398 1.21 -20.96 15.62
N ILE A 399 2.31 -20.37 16.08
CA ILE A 399 2.30 -18.99 16.62
C ILE A 399 1.90 -18.00 15.52
N ALA A 400 2.45 -18.12 14.32
CA ALA A 400 2.08 -17.26 13.21
C ALA A 400 0.57 -17.32 12.94
N GLY A 401 -0.01 -18.54 12.86
CA GLY A 401 -1.44 -18.76 12.64
C GLY A 401 -2.33 -18.19 13.75
N SER A 402 -1.89 -18.22 15.01
CA SER A 402 -2.65 -17.69 16.13
C SER A 402 -2.68 -16.15 16.19
N MET A 403 -1.78 -15.46 15.51
CA MET A 403 -1.64 -14.00 15.61
C MET A 403 -2.65 -13.22 14.75
N GLY A 404 -3.04 -13.70 13.58
CA GLY A 404 -3.79 -12.90 12.62
C GLY A 404 -4.98 -13.61 11.99
N LEU A 405 -4.96 -14.94 11.83
CA LEU A 405 -6.02 -15.69 11.15
C LEU A 405 -7.28 -15.88 11.99
N THR A 406 -7.20 -15.66 13.31
CA THR A 406 -8.36 -15.79 14.20
C THR A 406 -9.04 -14.42 14.33
N PRO A 407 -10.27 -14.25 13.81
CA PRO A 407 -10.99 -12.99 13.92
C PRO A 407 -11.12 -12.49 15.36
N GLY A 408 -10.89 -11.20 15.58
CA GLY A 408 -11.05 -10.56 16.89
C GLY A 408 -9.89 -10.73 17.87
N THR A 409 -8.81 -11.42 17.51
CA THR A 409 -7.62 -11.57 18.37
C THR A 409 -6.69 -10.34 18.32
N THR A 410 -6.71 -9.60 17.21
CA THR A 410 -5.92 -8.39 17.00
C THR A 410 -6.76 -7.27 16.37
N ILE A 411 -6.34 -6.01 16.57
CA ILE A 411 -7.11 -4.83 16.15
C ILE A 411 -6.81 -4.44 14.70
N CYS A 412 -5.57 -4.63 14.24
CA CYS A 412 -5.13 -4.20 12.90
C CYS A 412 -4.41 -5.30 12.14
N GLY A 413 -4.20 -5.08 10.83
CA GLY A 413 -3.57 -6.03 9.92
C GLY A 413 -2.05 -6.23 10.09
N LEU A 414 -1.37 -5.62 11.08
CA LEU A 414 0.06 -5.83 11.28
C LEU A 414 0.36 -7.30 11.65
N ALA A 415 -0.47 -7.90 12.51
CA ALA A 415 -0.33 -9.30 12.89
C ALA A 415 -0.58 -10.24 11.72
N ASP A 416 -1.60 -9.93 10.89
CA ASP A 416 -1.87 -10.66 9.65
C ASP A 416 -0.66 -10.60 8.71
N GLY A 417 -0.06 -9.42 8.53
CA GLY A 417 1.14 -9.24 7.71
C GLY A 417 2.31 -10.10 8.19
N ASN A 418 2.57 -10.14 9.49
CA ASN A 418 3.62 -10.99 10.06
C ASN A 418 3.33 -12.49 9.86
N ASN A 419 2.08 -12.90 10.11
CA ASN A 419 1.64 -14.27 9.87
C ASN A 419 1.82 -14.69 8.41
N TRP A 420 1.29 -13.92 7.47
CA TRP A 420 1.38 -14.24 6.04
C TRP A 420 2.83 -14.29 5.55
N ALA A 421 3.70 -13.37 6.01
CA ALA A 421 5.11 -13.40 5.68
C ALA A 421 5.77 -14.70 6.16
N VAL A 422 5.63 -15.04 7.43
CA VAL A 422 6.25 -16.25 8.01
C VAL A 422 5.70 -17.51 7.37
N ARG A 423 4.38 -17.66 7.33
CA ARG A 423 3.71 -18.85 6.82
C ARG A 423 4.07 -19.13 5.37
N THR A 424 4.05 -18.11 4.51
CA THR A 424 4.32 -18.32 3.08
C THR A 424 5.78 -18.63 2.80
N ILE A 425 6.71 -17.99 3.52
CA ILE A 425 8.14 -18.29 3.37
C ILE A 425 8.43 -19.71 3.85
N VAL A 426 7.96 -20.07 5.04
CA VAL A 426 8.23 -21.40 5.62
C VAL A 426 7.64 -22.51 4.75
N ASN A 427 6.39 -22.35 4.30
CA ASN A 427 5.72 -23.40 3.51
C ASN A 427 6.35 -23.55 2.11
N LYS A 428 6.62 -22.44 1.42
CA LYS A 428 7.12 -22.46 0.04
C LYS A 428 8.60 -22.79 -0.08
N PHE A 429 9.38 -22.52 0.96
CA PHE A 429 10.82 -22.79 1.02
C PHE A 429 11.21 -23.76 2.14
N ARG A 430 10.28 -24.63 2.54
CA ARG A 430 10.42 -25.56 3.66
C ARG A 430 11.74 -26.34 3.69
N PRO A 431 12.28 -26.86 2.56
CA PRO A 431 13.56 -27.57 2.57
C PRO A 431 14.75 -26.73 3.07
N GLU A 432 14.71 -25.39 2.95
CA GLU A 432 15.79 -24.55 3.48
C GLU A 432 15.77 -24.45 5.00
N PHE A 433 14.58 -24.51 5.58
CA PHE A 433 14.39 -24.54 7.04
C PHE A 433 14.73 -25.91 7.61
N GLU A 434 14.28 -26.99 6.96
CA GLU A 434 14.54 -28.37 7.40
C GLU A 434 16.03 -28.71 7.44
N ARG A 435 16.84 -28.18 6.52
CA ARG A 435 18.30 -28.34 6.56
C ARG A 435 18.98 -27.67 7.75
N ARG A 436 18.28 -26.81 8.50
CA ARG A 436 18.82 -26.05 9.64
C ARG A 436 18.23 -26.46 10.99
N VAL A 437 17.40 -27.51 11.00
CA VAL A 437 16.83 -28.05 12.21
C VAL A 437 17.28 -29.48 12.43
N THR A 438 17.41 -29.86 13.70
CA THR A 438 17.69 -31.24 14.09
C THR A 438 16.40 -31.94 14.52
N PRO A 439 16.26 -33.27 14.32
CA PRO A 439 15.19 -34.04 14.91
C PRO A 439 15.12 -33.80 16.43
N ARG A 440 13.92 -33.68 16.97
CA ARG A 440 13.74 -33.58 18.42
C ARG A 440 14.32 -34.83 19.10
N PHE A 441 15.29 -34.68 19.98
CA PHE A 441 15.69 -35.73 20.86
C PHE A 441 14.59 -35.95 21.90
N VAL A 442 13.81 -37.02 21.79
CA VAL A 442 12.90 -37.48 22.84
C VAL A 442 13.72 -38.41 23.74
N PRO A 443 14.07 -38.01 24.97
CA PRO A 443 14.69 -38.94 25.87
C PRO A 443 13.76 -40.11 26.11
N VAL A 444 14.15 -41.28 25.64
CA VAL A 444 13.45 -42.52 26.00
C VAL A 444 13.78 -42.79 27.48
N TYR A 445 12.87 -42.38 28.35
CA TYR A 445 12.97 -42.87 29.75
C TYR A 445 12.66 -44.37 29.72
N VAL A 446 13.68 -45.17 29.66
CA VAL A 446 13.57 -46.59 29.98
C VAL A 446 13.27 -46.63 31.48
N SER A 447 11.98 -46.85 31.82
CA SER A 447 11.62 -47.10 33.21
C SER A 447 12.36 -48.33 33.64
N ALA A 448 13.27 -48.20 34.59
CA ALA A 448 13.87 -49.32 35.29
C ALA A 448 12.79 -49.97 36.25
N ALA A 449 11.74 -50.49 35.62
CA ALA A 449 10.78 -51.35 36.29
C ALA A 449 11.19 -52.80 36.06
N GLY A 450 11.97 -53.38 36.95
CA GLY A 450 12.30 -54.81 36.93
C GLY A 450 13.62 -55.15 37.59
N ARG A 451 13.71 -54.99 38.89
CA ARG A 451 14.47 -55.89 39.78
C ARG A 451 13.69 -56.09 41.10
#